data_0753f13ee3a51232c20e845c22f18865
#
_entry.id   0753f13ee3a51232c20e845c22f18865
#
_cell.length_a   1.000
_cell.length_b   1.000
_cell.length_c   1.000
_cell.angle_alpha   90.00
_cell.angle_beta   90.00
_cell.angle_gamma   90.00
#
_symmetry.space_group_name_H-M   'P 1'
#
loop_
_entity.id
_entity.type
_entity.pdbx_description
1 polymer ?
#
loop_
_entity_poly.entity_id
_entity_poly.type
_entity_poly.pdbx_seq_one_letter_code
_entity_poly.pdbx_strand_id
1 'polypeptide(L)'
;MVLTLNNLERELSDNSELFEMSKDDGDTAGLLTIEAETEKLATIIKDLEFRRMFNNPADPMNAFLDIQAGAGGTEACDWASMLLRQYLKYAERKGFKTTMEDETAGDTAGIKGATIKIEGEYAFGLLRTETGVHRLVRKSPFDSSGGRHTSFASVFVYPEIDDSIEIDINPADVRTDTFRASGAGGQHINKTDSAVRLTHIPTGIVVQCQDGRSQHSNRDVAWKRLRSRLYDHEMRKRQAEQQKLEDSKTDVGWGHQIRSYVLDNSRIKDLRTNVEVSATQKVLDGDLDVFIEASLKQGV
;
A
#
# COMPACT_ATOMS: atom_id res chain seq x y z
N MET A 1 -23.59 3.50 4.23
CA MET A 1 -23.14 4.84 3.82
C MET A 1 -24.30 5.79 3.52
N VAL A 2 -25.17 5.53 2.53
CA VAL A 2 -26.32 6.44 2.20
C VAL A 2 -27.25 6.69 3.41
N LEU A 3 -27.66 5.64 4.14
CA LEU A 3 -28.48 5.78 5.35
C LEU A 3 -27.79 6.60 6.44
N THR A 4 -26.47 6.45 6.60
CA THR A 4 -25.70 7.23 7.59
C THR A 4 -25.65 8.71 7.22
N LEU A 5 -25.44 9.02 5.93
CA LEU A 5 -25.44 10.41 5.45
C LEU A 5 -26.80 11.07 5.61
N ASN A 6 -27.89 10.37 5.27
CA ASN A 6 -29.24 10.90 5.46
C ASN A 6 -29.57 11.14 6.95
N ASN A 7 -29.09 10.27 7.85
CA ASN A 7 -29.26 10.48 9.29
C ASN A 7 -28.47 11.69 9.78
N LEU A 8 -27.21 11.84 9.35
CA LEU A 8 -26.39 13.00 9.71
C LEU A 8 -27.00 14.32 9.22
N GLU A 9 -27.54 14.35 7.99
CA GLU A 9 -28.20 15.52 7.44
C GLU A 9 -29.44 15.92 8.28
N ARG A 10 -30.26 14.92 8.69
CA ARG A 10 -31.41 15.15 9.54
C ARG A 10 -31.00 15.65 10.92
N GLU A 11 -30.06 14.98 11.60
CA GLU A 11 -29.58 15.36 12.93
C GLU A 11 -28.93 16.75 12.93
N LEU A 12 -28.24 17.13 11.85
CA LEU A 12 -27.68 18.46 11.71
C LEU A 12 -28.77 19.53 11.53
N SER A 13 -29.82 19.21 10.78
CA SER A 13 -31.01 20.09 10.63
C SER A 13 -31.73 20.29 11.97
N ASP A 14 -31.97 19.17 12.69
CA ASP A 14 -32.63 19.19 14.00
C ASP A 14 -31.81 20.02 15.02
N ASN A 15 -30.49 19.84 15.05
CA ASN A 15 -29.56 20.63 15.91
C ASN A 15 -29.57 22.12 15.54
N SER A 16 -29.69 22.46 14.25
CA SER A 16 -29.75 23.85 13.80
C SER A 16 -31.04 24.54 14.28
N GLU A 17 -32.17 23.85 14.19
CA GLU A 17 -33.47 24.37 14.68
C GLU A 17 -33.46 24.54 16.21
N LEU A 18 -32.96 23.53 16.93
CA LEU A 18 -32.82 23.59 18.39
C LEU A 18 -31.85 24.71 18.84
N PHE A 19 -30.81 24.98 18.11
CA PHE A 19 -29.86 26.05 18.38
C PHE A 19 -30.53 27.44 18.32
N GLU A 20 -31.32 27.71 17.27
CA GLU A 20 -32.06 28.99 17.15
C GLU A 20 -33.09 29.13 18.27
N MET A 21 -33.82 28.05 18.61
CA MET A 21 -34.80 28.09 19.73
C MET A 21 -34.12 28.37 21.08
N SER A 22 -33.03 27.62 21.39
CA SER A 22 -32.32 27.79 22.66
C SER A 22 -31.65 29.16 22.78
N LYS A 23 -31.24 29.75 21.66
CA LYS A 23 -30.67 31.09 21.59
C LYS A 23 -31.72 32.16 21.87
N ASP A 24 -32.93 32.02 21.29
CA ASP A 24 -34.03 32.95 21.48
C ASP A 24 -34.56 32.91 22.94
N ASP A 25 -34.60 31.72 23.54
CA ASP A 25 -35.01 31.50 24.92
C ASP A 25 -33.92 31.81 25.96
N GLY A 26 -32.67 32.06 25.54
CA GLY A 26 -31.51 32.27 26.41
C GLY A 26 -31.08 31.04 27.21
N ASP A 27 -31.44 29.83 26.75
CA ASP A 27 -31.10 28.56 27.40
C ASP A 27 -29.64 28.17 27.16
N THR A 28 -28.79 28.57 28.08
CA THR A 28 -27.36 28.24 28.01
C THR A 28 -27.07 26.75 28.19
N ALA A 29 -27.87 25.99 28.91
CA ALA A 29 -27.70 24.56 29.11
C ALA A 29 -28.06 23.79 27.82
N GLY A 30 -29.11 24.20 27.14
CA GLY A 30 -29.50 23.68 25.82
C GLY A 30 -28.40 23.94 24.79
N LEU A 31 -27.83 25.13 24.74
CA LEU A 31 -26.72 25.48 23.82
C LEU A 31 -25.50 24.58 24.02
N LEU A 32 -25.07 24.33 25.27
CA LEU A 32 -23.94 23.41 25.55
C LEU A 32 -24.21 21.96 25.13
N THR A 33 -25.46 21.51 25.25
CA THR A 33 -25.85 20.16 24.80
C THR A 33 -25.76 20.04 23.27
N ILE A 34 -26.26 21.04 22.56
CA ILE A 34 -26.22 21.08 21.09
C ILE A 34 -24.78 21.17 20.59
N GLU A 35 -23.91 21.94 21.25
CA GLU A 35 -22.48 21.99 20.93
C GLU A 35 -21.82 20.60 21.04
N ALA A 36 -22.07 19.88 22.15
CA ALA A 36 -21.54 18.54 22.35
C ALA A 36 -22.06 17.51 21.33
N GLU A 37 -23.32 17.63 20.90
CA GLU A 37 -23.90 16.78 19.84
C GLU A 37 -23.31 17.10 18.48
N THR A 38 -23.14 18.37 18.16
CA THR A 38 -22.52 18.81 16.90
C THR A 38 -21.07 18.34 16.79
N GLU A 39 -20.30 18.34 17.90
CA GLU A 39 -18.95 17.78 17.93
C GLU A 39 -18.93 16.27 17.66
N LYS A 40 -19.92 15.52 18.15
CA LYS A 40 -20.06 14.09 17.82
C LYS A 40 -20.33 13.88 16.32
N LEU A 41 -21.24 14.67 15.74
CA LEU A 41 -21.50 14.62 14.30
C LEU A 41 -20.26 14.95 13.47
N ALA A 42 -19.50 15.97 13.87
CA ALA A 42 -18.23 16.31 13.21
C ALA A 42 -17.21 15.16 13.27
N THR A 43 -17.17 14.42 14.37
CA THR A 43 -16.30 13.24 14.52
C THR A 43 -16.73 12.10 13.58
N ILE A 44 -18.03 11.85 13.47
CA ILE A 44 -18.57 10.83 12.55
C ILE A 44 -18.28 11.21 11.08
N ILE A 45 -18.41 12.48 10.72
CA ILE A 45 -18.10 12.98 9.37
C ILE A 45 -16.61 12.76 9.05
N LYS A 46 -15.71 13.11 9.99
CA LYS A 46 -14.27 12.86 9.82
C LYS A 46 -13.93 11.38 9.61
N ASP A 47 -14.59 10.48 10.35
CA ASP A 47 -14.41 9.03 10.16
C ASP A 47 -14.92 8.56 8.79
N LEU A 48 -16.03 9.08 8.32
CA LEU A 48 -16.55 8.77 6.98
C LEU A 48 -15.63 9.32 5.87
N GLU A 49 -15.10 10.53 6.03
CA GLU A 49 -14.11 11.10 5.11
C GLU A 49 -12.84 10.26 5.09
N PHE A 50 -12.34 9.85 6.26
CA PHE A 50 -11.19 8.97 6.39
C PHE A 50 -11.42 7.63 5.66
N ARG A 51 -12.55 6.97 5.91
CA ARG A 51 -12.90 5.71 5.22
C ARG A 51 -13.04 5.88 3.70
N ARG A 52 -13.49 7.04 3.24
CA ARG A 52 -13.60 7.33 1.80
C ARG A 52 -12.23 7.48 1.13
N MET A 53 -11.23 7.96 1.84
CA MET A 53 -9.86 8.11 1.33
C MET A 53 -9.18 6.75 1.08
N PHE A 54 -9.59 5.69 1.81
CA PHE A 54 -8.99 4.36 1.77
C PHE A 54 -9.95 3.35 1.11
N ASN A 55 -9.92 3.29 -0.20
CA ASN A 55 -10.74 2.37 -1.00
C ASN A 55 -9.93 1.27 -1.70
N ASN A 56 -8.61 1.25 -1.54
CA ASN A 56 -7.76 0.15 -2.03
C ASN A 56 -7.74 -0.97 -0.97
N PRO A 57 -7.96 -2.25 -1.37
CA PRO A 57 -7.90 -3.38 -0.45
C PRO A 57 -6.58 -3.52 0.33
N ALA A 58 -5.48 -2.99 -0.21
CA ALA A 58 -4.18 -2.99 0.44
C ALA A 58 -3.98 -1.84 1.44
N ASP A 59 -4.83 -0.80 1.44
CA ASP A 59 -4.66 0.38 2.30
C ASP A 59 -4.46 0.07 3.80
N PRO A 60 -5.14 -0.94 4.42
CA PRO A 60 -4.92 -1.29 5.83
C PRO A 60 -3.58 -1.95 6.14
N MET A 61 -2.83 -2.38 5.11
CA MET A 61 -1.60 -3.16 5.27
C MET A 61 -0.44 -2.32 5.78
N ASN A 62 0.58 -3.01 6.28
CA ASN A 62 1.89 -2.42 6.50
C ASN A 62 2.53 -2.01 5.16
N ALA A 63 3.51 -1.13 5.23
CA ALA A 63 4.19 -0.62 4.04
C ALA A 63 5.68 -0.93 4.05
N PHE A 64 6.22 -1.18 2.88
CA PHE A 64 7.65 -0.99 2.59
C PHE A 64 7.83 0.32 1.85
N LEU A 65 8.90 1.03 2.15
CA LEU A 65 9.25 2.29 1.52
C LEU A 65 10.70 2.24 1.08
N ASP A 66 10.91 2.27 -0.23
CA ASP A 66 12.22 2.32 -0.87
C ASP A 66 12.56 3.76 -1.24
N ILE A 67 13.75 4.19 -0.88
CA ILE A 67 14.30 5.50 -1.27
C ILE A 67 15.56 5.25 -2.10
N GLN A 68 15.67 5.94 -3.22
CA GLN A 68 16.86 5.88 -4.06
C GLN A 68 17.32 7.27 -4.48
N ALA A 69 18.61 7.51 -4.34
CA ALA A 69 19.24 8.73 -4.83
C ALA A 69 19.18 8.77 -6.36
N GLY A 70 18.75 9.89 -6.90
CA GLY A 70 18.69 10.11 -8.33
C GLY A 70 19.85 10.95 -8.85
N ALA A 71 19.58 11.76 -9.87
CA ALA A 71 20.56 12.67 -10.42
C ALA A 71 20.95 13.78 -9.42
N GLY A 72 22.26 14.02 -9.26
CA GLY A 72 22.82 15.06 -8.38
C GLY A 72 24.06 14.62 -7.59
N GLY A 73 24.57 13.38 -7.81
CA GLY A 73 25.78 12.88 -7.15
C GLY A 73 25.67 12.89 -5.63
N THR A 74 26.68 13.41 -4.93
CA THR A 74 26.72 13.48 -3.45
C THR A 74 25.51 14.22 -2.86
N GLU A 75 25.05 15.29 -3.53
CA GLU A 75 23.83 16.01 -3.12
C GLU A 75 22.58 15.14 -3.18
N ALA A 76 22.43 14.28 -4.19
CA ALA A 76 21.31 13.37 -4.29
C ALA A 76 21.34 12.29 -3.20
N CYS A 77 22.53 11.79 -2.86
CA CYS A 77 22.70 10.85 -1.73
C CYS A 77 22.35 11.49 -0.38
N ASP A 78 22.75 12.75 -0.15
CA ASP A 78 22.37 13.49 1.04
C ASP A 78 20.86 13.77 1.09
N TRP A 79 20.28 14.13 -0.08
CA TRP A 79 18.83 14.30 -0.20
C TRP A 79 18.05 13.02 0.13
N ALA A 80 18.50 11.87 -0.37
CA ALA A 80 17.90 10.59 -0.04
C ALA A 80 17.94 10.30 1.47
N SER A 81 19.06 10.63 2.14
CA SER A 81 19.19 10.52 3.59
C SER A 81 18.23 11.48 4.34
N MET A 82 18.04 12.70 3.84
CA MET A 82 17.06 13.64 4.41
C MET A 82 15.63 13.13 4.28
N LEU A 83 15.27 12.53 3.13
CA LEU A 83 13.95 11.91 2.92
C LEU A 83 13.76 10.70 3.86
N LEU A 84 14.77 9.85 4.00
CA LEU A 84 14.72 8.74 4.95
C LEU A 84 14.41 9.23 6.36
N ARG A 85 15.13 10.24 6.85
CA ARG A 85 14.88 10.87 8.15
C ARG A 85 13.45 11.44 8.23
N GLN A 86 12.98 12.08 7.18
CA GLN A 86 11.63 12.65 7.11
C GLN A 86 10.55 11.59 7.30
N TYR A 87 10.65 10.46 6.61
CA TYR A 87 9.68 9.36 6.75
C TYR A 87 9.80 8.62 8.07
N LEU A 88 10.99 8.44 8.62
CA LEU A 88 11.16 7.90 9.97
C LEU A 88 10.49 8.79 11.02
N LYS A 89 10.65 10.13 10.90
CA LYS A 89 9.98 11.10 11.79
C LYS A 89 8.46 11.13 11.60
N TYR A 90 7.98 10.97 10.37
CA TYR A 90 6.55 10.82 10.12
C TYR A 90 5.98 9.57 10.79
N ALA A 91 6.65 8.43 10.63
CA ALA A 91 6.25 7.18 11.25
C ALA A 91 6.25 7.27 12.79
N GLU A 92 7.27 7.90 13.40
CA GLU A 92 7.33 8.17 14.83
C GLU A 92 6.12 9.01 15.31
N ARG A 93 5.77 10.07 14.58
CA ARG A 93 4.60 10.93 14.89
C ARG A 93 3.27 10.18 14.80
N LYS A 94 3.15 9.24 13.87
CA LYS A 94 1.95 8.39 13.71
C LYS A 94 1.91 7.21 14.67
N GLY A 95 2.98 6.99 15.46
CA GLY A 95 3.10 5.82 16.34
C GLY A 95 3.34 4.52 15.59
N PHE A 96 3.84 4.57 14.36
CA PHE A 96 4.19 3.40 13.57
C PHE A 96 5.54 2.85 14.00
N LYS A 97 5.67 1.52 13.97
CA LYS A 97 6.95 0.86 14.18
C LYS A 97 7.72 0.82 12.86
N THR A 98 9.00 1.14 12.91
CA THR A 98 9.88 1.12 11.73
C THR A 98 11.01 0.14 11.91
N THR A 99 11.35 -0.59 10.84
CA THR A 99 12.49 -1.49 10.78
C THR A 99 13.28 -1.18 9.51
N MET A 100 14.60 -0.97 9.66
CA MET A 100 15.49 -0.82 8.53
C MET A 100 15.77 -2.21 7.94
N GLU A 101 15.40 -2.43 6.68
CA GLU A 101 15.62 -3.70 5.99
C GLU A 101 16.93 -3.69 5.22
N ASP A 102 17.20 -2.60 4.50
CA ASP A 102 18.45 -2.43 3.74
C ASP A 102 18.87 -0.96 3.71
N GLU A 103 20.16 -0.72 3.68
CA GLU A 103 20.74 0.62 3.53
C GLU A 103 22.08 0.53 2.78
N THR A 104 22.19 1.27 1.71
CA THR A 104 23.42 1.40 0.93
C THR A 104 23.98 2.81 1.08
N ALA A 105 25.13 2.95 1.74
CA ALA A 105 25.79 4.24 1.96
C ALA A 105 26.23 4.91 0.65
N GLY A 106 26.19 6.23 0.61
CA GLY A 106 26.79 7.04 -0.44
C GLY A 106 28.33 7.00 -0.40
N ASP A 107 28.99 7.26 -1.51
CA ASP A 107 30.46 7.20 -1.58
C ASP A 107 31.15 8.27 -0.71
N THR A 108 30.53 9.43 -0.56
CA THR A 108 31.09 10.58 0.18
C THR A 108 30.18 10.99 1.34
N ALA A 109 28.86 11.03 1.11
CA ALA A 109 27.89 11.42 2.11
C ALA A 109 26.50 10.83 1.75
N GLY A 110 25.61 10.74 2.74
CA GLY A 110 24.24 10.29 2.57
C GLY A 110 24.13 8.82 2.20
N ILE A 111 23.05 8.44 1.53
CA ILE A 111 22.73 7.08 1.12
C ILE A 111 22.45 7.00 -0.39
N LYS A 112 22.88 5.91 -1.04
CA LYS A 112 22.48 5.59 -2.41
C LYS A 112 21.05 5.06 -2.46
N GLY A 113 20.68 4.27 -1.48
CA GLY A 113 19.34 3.75 -1.31
C GLY A 113 19.10 3.21 0.08
N ALA A 114 17.85 3.12 0.47
CA ALA A 114 17.41 2.46 1.70
C ALA A 114 16.00 1.91 1.54
N THR A 115 15.75 0.78 2.20
CA THR A 115 14.43 0.16 2.33
C THR A 115 14.04 0.11 3.79
N ILE A 116 12.89 0.69 4.13
CA ILE A 116 12.32 0.62 5.47
C ILE A 116 10.96 -0.08 5.45
N LYS A 117 10.73 -0.93 6.43
CA LYS A 117 9.42 -1.49 6.74
C LYS A 117 8.73 -0.57 7.75
N ILE A 118 7.46 -0.25 7.50
CA ILE A 118 6.63 0.60 8.36
C ILE A 118 5.39 -0.18 8.75
N GLU A 119 5.29 -0.54 10.03
CA GLU A 119 4.22 -1.36 10.57
C GLU A 119 3.22 -0.47 11.33
N GLY A 120 1.98 -0.46 10.90
CA GLY A 120 0.90 0.30 11.52
C GLY A 120 -0.38 0.26 10.73
N GLU A 121 -1.49 0.57 11.40
CA GLU A 121 -2.80 0.59 10.77
C GLU A 121 -2.86 1.66 9.67
N TYR A 122 -3.24 1.26 8.46
CA TYR A 122 -3.25 2.11 7.26
C TYR A 122 -1.89 2.71 6.87
N ALA A 123 -0.77 2.09 7.26
CA ALA A 123 0.57 2.60 6.93
C ALA A 123 0.76 2.70 5.41
N PHE A 124 0.37 1.66 4.65
CA PHE A 124 0.42 1.69 3.20
C PHE A 124 -0.57 2.71 2.61
N GLY A 125 -1.80 2.74 3.08
CA GLY A 125 -2.83 3.65 2.58
C GLY A 125 -2.43 5.12 2.70
N LEU A 126 -1.80 5.51 3.81
CA LEU A 126 -1.30 6.88 4.03
C LEU A 126 -0.08 7.19 3.14
N LEU A 127 0.86 6.25 3.04
CA LEU A 127 2.15 6.51 2.38
C LEU A 127 2.15 6.25 0.87
N ARG A 128 1.20 5.50 0.31
CA ARG A 128 1.17 5.16 -1.13
C ARG A 128 1.20 6.38 -2.05
N THR A 129 0.65 7.51 -1.59
CA THR A 129 0.65 8.77 -2.33
C THR A 129 2.02 9.46 -2.36
N GLU A 130 2.98 9.00 -1.55
CA GLU A 130 4.35 9.53 -1.54
C GLU A 130 5.25 8.90 -2.63
N THR A 131 4.73 7.92 -3.37
CA THR A 131 5.44 7.30 -4.49
C THR A 131 5.68 8.30 -5.60
N GLY A 132 6.95 8.52 -5.97
CA GLY A 132 7.36 9.40 -7.06
C GLY A 132 8.70 10.07 -6.82
N VAL A 133 9.00 11.07 -7.63
CA VAL A 133 10.26 11.80 -7.59
C VAL A 133 10.13 13.07 -6.74
N HIS A 134 11.02 13.22 -5.78
CA HIS A 134 11.14 14.38 -4.90
C HIS A 134 12.34 15.23 -5.31
N ARG A 135 12.10 16.50 -5.62
CA ARG A 135 13.11 17.45 -6.05
C ARG A 135 13.56 18.33 -4.88
N LEU A 136 14.86 18.43 -4.66
CA LEU A 136 15.47 19.37 -3.72
C LEU A 136 16.17 20.48 -4.49
N VAL A 137 15.99 21.72 -4.05
CA VAL A 137 16.75 22.89 -4.49
C VAL A 137 17.24 23.64 -3.24
N ARG A 138 18.55 23.72 -3.08
CA ARG A 138 19.21 24.42 -1.98
C ARG A 138 20.62 24.87 -2.34
N LYS A 139 21.21 25.75 -1.53
CA LYS A 139 22.65 25.97 -1.52
C LYS A 139 23.34 24.70 -1.05
N SER A 140 24.29 24.18 -1.84
CA SER A 140 24.99 22.94 -1.53
C SER A 140 25.95 23.11 -0.35
N PRO A 141 25.88 22.26 0.69
CA PRO A 141 26.91 22.22 1.73
C PRO A 141 28.22 21.56 1.25
N PHE A 142 28.21 20.90 0.09
CA PHE A 142 29.35 20.23 -0.51
C PHE A 142 30.05 21.06 -1.58
N ASP A 143 29.49 22.20 -1.97
CA ASP A 143 30.06 23.13 -2.94
C ASP A 143 30.69 24.30 -2.20
N SER A 144 32.02 24.39 -2.27
CA SER A 144 32.78 25.48 -1.65
C SER A 144 32.43 26.86 -2.18
N SER A 145 31.89 26.94 -3.40
CA SER A 145 31.41 28.20 -4.01
C SER A 145 30.03 28.64 -3.49
N GLY A 146 29.35 27.78 -2.72
CA GLY A 146 28.02 28.05 -2.22
C GLY A 146 26.94 28.08 -3.34
N GLY A 147 27.20 27.40 -4.45
CA GLY A 147 26.30 27.31 -5.60
C GLY A 147 24.97 26.67 -5.22
N ARG A 148 23.93 27.07 -5.95
CA ARG A 148 22.59 26.49 -5.81
C ARG A 148 22.48 25.23 -6.67
N HIS A 149 22.19 24.10 -6.03
CA HIS A 149 22.09 22.81 -6.70
C HIS A 149 20.65 22.28 -6.69
N THR A 150 20.36 21.47 -7.71
CA THR A 150 19.10 20.72 -7.83
C THR A 150 19.42 19.23 -7.78
N SER A 151 18.76 18.50 -6.90
CA SER A 151 18.93 17.05 -6.71
C SER A 151 17.59 16.36 -6.70
N PHE A 152 17.61 15.08 -7.08
CA PHE A 152 16.44 14.26 -7.16
C PHE A 152 16.64 12.99 -6.35
N ALA A 153 15.55 12.52 -5.72
CA ALA A 153 15.48 11.20 -5.13
C ALA A 153 14.10 10.62 -5.40
N SER A 154 14.01 9.33 -5.62
CA SER A 154 12.75 8.63 -5.79
C SER A 154 12.33 7.95 -4.49
N VAL A 155 11.04 7.95 -4.25
CA VAL A 155 10.39 7.17 -3.19
C VAL A 155 9.41 6.22 -3.85
N PHE A 156 9.44 4.97 -3.44
CA PHE A 156 8.49 3.96 -3.88
C PHE A 156 7.90 3.25 -2.68
N VAL A 157 6.57 3.21 -2.59
CA VAL A 157 5.84 2.60 -1.47
C VAL A 157 5.03 1.43 -1.99
N TYR A 158 5.18 0.27 -1.35
CA TYR A 158 4.42 -0.93 -1.67
C TYR A 158 3.94 -1.64 -0.39
N PRO A 159 2.81 -2.38 -0.48
CA PRO A 159 2.25 -3.04 0.69
C PRO A 159 3.05 -4.27 1.08
N GLU A 160 3.03 -4.62 2.37
CA GLU A 160 3.48 -5.92 2.84
C GLU A 160 2.46 -6.98 2.42
N ILE A 161 2.83 -7.80 1.44
CA ILE A 161 2.01 -8.93 0.99
C ILE A 161 2.37 -10.13 1.87
N ASP A 162 1.37 -10.75 2.50
CA ASP A 162 1.57 -11.99 3.24
C ASP A 162 1.99 -13.11 2.27
N ASP A 163 3.19 -13.67 2.50
CA ASP A 163 3.75 -14.76 1.68
C ASP A 163 3.08 -16.12 1.97
N SER A 164 2.21 -16.21 2.97
CA SER A 164 1.46 -17.43 3.26
C SER A 164 0.39 -17.66 2.19
N ILE A 165 0.70 -18.52 1.22
CA ILE A 165 -0.29 -18.99 0.26
C ILE A 165 -0.99 -20.20 0.87
N GLU A 166 -2.10 -19.96 1.57
CA GLU A 166 -3.03 -21.02 1.91
C GLU A 166 -3.86 -21.35 0.67
N ILE A 167 -3.65 -22.56 0.13
CA ILE A 167 -4.48 -23.08 -0.97
C ILE A 167 -5.62 -23.87 -0.36
N ASP A 168 -6.76 -23.20 -0.22
CA ASP A 168 -8.03 -23.86 0.06
C ASP A 168 -8.65 -24.32 -1.26
N ILE A 169 -8.74 -25.65 -1.43
CA ILE A 169 -9.34 -26.25 -2.61
C ILE A 169 -10.74 -26.72 -2.25
N ASN A 170 -11.75 -26.03 -2.74
CA ASN A 170 -13.11 -26.47 -2.62
C ASN A 170 -13.30 -27.74 -3.48
N PRO A 171 -13.67 -28.90 -2.89
CA PRO A 171 -13.88 -30.15 -3.63
C PRO A 171 -14.94 -30.03 -4.73
N ALA A 172 -15.90 -29.11 -4.60
CA ALA A 172 -16.93 -28.88 -5.61
C ALA A 172 -16.37 -28.28 -6.92
N ASP A 173 -15.22 -27.60 -6.85
CA ASP A 173 -14.53 -27.02 -7.99
C ASP A 173 -13.58 -27.99 -8.69
N VAL A 174 -13.49 -29.23 -8.19
CA VAL A 174 -12.61 -30.26 -8.74
C VAL A 174 -13.41 -31.40 -9.37
N ARG A 175 -13.37 -31.48 -10.71
CA ARG A 175 -13.91 -32.63 -11.42
C ARG A 175 -12.94 -33.80 -11.34
N THR A 176 -13.46 -34.95 -10.94
CA THR A 176 -12.70 -36.19 -10.81
C THR A 176 -13.15 -37.18 -11.89
N ASP A 177 -12.25 -37.55 -12.78
CA ASP A 177 -12.47 -38.57 -13.82
C ASP A 177 -11.59 -39.79 -13.52
N THR A 178 -12.15 -41.00 -13.63
CA THR A 178 -11.41 -42.26 -13.53
C THR A 178 -11.29 -42.88 -14.90
N PHE A 179 -10.14 -43.46 -15.20
CA PHE A 179 -9.89 -44.09 -16.49
C PHE A 179 -8.93 -45.30 -16.38
N ARG A 180 -8.82 -46.07 -17.43
CA ARG A 180 -7.88 -47.19 -17.49
C ARG A 180 -6.47 -46.70 -17.76
N ALA A 181 -5.53 -47.12 -16.92
CA ALA A 181 -4.14 -46.79 -17.14
C ALA A 181 -3.66 -47.43 -18.45
N SER A 182 -3.00 -46.62 -19.29
CA SER A 182 -2.35 -47.09 -20.52
C SER A 182 -0.83 -47.17 -20.27
N GLY A 183 -0.25 -48.37 -20.31
CA GLY A 183 1.20 -48.54 -20.12
C GLY A 183 1.62 -50.00 -20.29
N ALA A 184 2.92 -50.26 -20.42
CA ALA A 184 3.52 -51.60 -20.46
C ALA A 184 3.40 -52.26 -19.09
N GLY A 185 2.32 -52.96 -18.83
CA GLY A 185 2.04 -53.70 -17.58
C GLY A 185 1.12 -54.87 -17.82
N GLY A 186 1.21 -55.92 -17.01
CA GLY A 186 0.50 -57.16 -17.15
C GLY A 186 -1.03 -57.04 -17.12
N GLN A 187 -1.74 -58.15 -17.37
CA GLN A 187 -3.21 -58.27 -17.52
C GLN A 187 -4.09 -57.55 -16.50
N HIS A 188 -3.56 -57.21 -15.30
CA HIS A 188 -4.30 -56.56 -14.22
C HIS A 188 -4.46 -55.05 -14.43
N ILE A 189 -3.49 -54.39 -15.07
CA ILE A 189 -3.49 -52.92 -15.29
C ILE A 189 -4.51 -52.50 -16.36
N ASN A 190 -4.78 -53.39 -17.30
CA ASN A 190 -5.69 -53.14 -18.42
C ASN A 190 -7.18 -53.48 -18.14
N LYS A 191 -7.51 -53.99 -16.93
CA LYS A 191 -8.88 -54.38 -16.58
C LYS A 191 -9.58 -53.50 -15.56
N THR A 192 -8.85 -52.69 -14.82
CA THR A 192 -9.42 -51.85 -13.75
C THR A 192 -9.18 -50.37 -14.03
N ASP A 193 -10.20 -49.53 -13.81
CA ASP A 193 -10.15 -48.08 -13.93
C ASP A 193 -9.44 -47.46 -12.68
N SER A 194 -8.13 -47.72 -12.53
CA SER A 194 -7.33 -47.34 -11.40
C SER A 194 -6.70 -45.93 -11.56
N ALA A 195 -6.60 -45.39 -12.75
CA ALA A 195 -6.06 -44.08 -13.02
C ALA A 195 -7.06 -42.96 -12.66
N VAL A 196 -6.59 -41.89 -12.08
CA VAL A 196 -7.39 -40.75 -11.63
C VAL A 196 -6.89 -39.48 -12.29
N ARG A 197 -7.82 -38.71 -12.85
CA ARG A 197 -7.60 -37.34 -13.36
C ARG A 197 -8.42 -36.38 -12.56
N LEU A 198 -7.77 -35.31 -12.04
CA LEU A 198 -8.42 -34.21 -11.39
C LEU A 198 -8.30 -32.98 -12.28
N THR A 199 -9.41 -32.28 -12.47
CA THR A 199 -9.45 -31.00 -13.19
C THR A 199 -10.02 -29.95 -12.29
N HIS A 200 -9.22 -28.95 -11.95
CA HIS A 200 -9.68 -27.78 -11.21
C HIS A 200 -10.35 -26.81 -12.17
N ILE A 201 -11.67 -26.68 -12.06
CA ILE A 201 -12.52 -25.96 -13.02
C ILE A 201 -12.14 -24.49 -13.16
N PRO A 202 -11.93 -23.72 -12.03
CA PRO A 202 -11.64 -22.29 -12.13
C PRO A 202 -10.32 -21.95 -12.82
N THR A 203 -9.27 -22.78 -12.62
CA THR A 203 -7.93 -22.51 -13.19
C THR A 203 -7.63 -23.34 -14.44
N GLY A 204 -8.46 -24.34 -14.77
CA GLY A 204 -8.20 -25.27 -15.86
C GLY A 204 -7.02 -26.22 -15.64
N ILE A 205 -6.43 -26.25 -14.44
CA ILE A 205 -5.29 -27.12 -14.13
C ILE A 205 -5.75 -28.56 -14.06
N VAL A 206 -5.06 -29.41 -14.83
CA VAL A 206 -5.30 -30.85 -14.87
C VAL A 206 -4.10 -31.59 -14.32
N VAL A 207 -4.37 -32.56 -13.44
CA VAL A 207 -3.38 -33.50 -12.93
C VAL A 207 -3.91 -34.94 -13.09
N GLN A 208 -3.01 -35.87 -13.31
CA GLN A 208 -3.35 -37.29 -13.39
C GLN A 208 -2.35 -38.14 -12.61
N CYS A 209 -2.84 -39.26 -12.10
CA CYS A 209 -2.03 -40.25 -11.41
C CYS A 209 -2.49 -41.64 -11.82
N GLN A 210 -1.53 -42.47 -12.28
CA GLN A 210 -1.75 -43.86 -12.69
C GLN A 210 -0.68 -44.82 -12.13
N ASP A 211 0.15 -44.34 -11.19
CA ASP A 211 1.36 -45.03 -10.74
C ASP A 211 1.07 -46.16 -9.78
N GLY A 212 -0.09 -46.15 -9.10
CA GLY A 212 -0.51 -47.13 -8.12
C GLY A 212 -1.54 -48.14 -8.65
N ARG A 213 -1.60 -49.32 -8.06
CA ARG A 213 -2.62 -50.35 -8.34
C ARG A 213 -3.99 -50.03 -7.71
N SER A 214 -4.03 -49.17 -6.73
CA SER A 214 -5.22 -48.74 -5.99
C SER A 214 -5.71 -47.39 -6.49
N GLN A 215 -6.96 -47.31 -6.94
CA GLN A 215 -7.63 -46.07 -7.32
C GLN A 215 -7.62 -45.03 -6.17
N HIS A 216 -7.80 -45.50 -4.92
CA HIS A 216 -7.82 -44.63 -3.75
C HIS A 216 -6.45 -43.98 -3.52
N SER A 217 -5.37 -44.78 -3.58
CA SER A 217 -4.01 -44.27 -3.50
C SER A 217 -3.68 -43.29 -4.62
N ASN A 218 -4.10 -43.55 -5.84
CA ASN A 218 -3.91 -42.67 -7.00
C ASN A 218 -4.67 -41.34 -6.80
N ARG A 219 -5.85 -41.39 -6.20
CA ARG A 219 -6.63 -40.20 -5.89
C ARG A 219 -5.90 -39.33 -4.87
N ASP A 220 -5.37 -39.86 -3.79
CA ASP A 220 -4.64 -39.12 -2.76
C ASP A 220 -3.38 -38.47 -3.34
N VAL A 221 -2.64 -39.17 -4.17
CA VAL A 221 -1.47 -38.64 -4.87
C VAL A 221 -1.87 -37.53 -5.86
N ALA A 222 -2.97 -37.71 -6.60
CA ALA A 222 -3.47 -36.71 -7.52
C ALA A 222 -3.87 -35.40 -6.78
N TRP A 223 -4.52 -35.52 -5.62
CA TRP A 223 -4.85 -34.37 -4.77
C TRP A 223 -3.61 -33.62 -4.28
N LYS A 224 -2.56 -34.33 -3.87
CA LYS A 224 -1.28 -33.72 -3.49
C LYS A 224 -0.65 -33.00 -4.67
N ARG A 225 -0.64 -33.61 -5.86
CA ARG A 225 -0.13 -33.01 -7.10
C ARG A 225 -0.95 -31.78 -7.50
N LEU A 226 -2.28 -31.82 -7.36
CA LEU A 226 -3.15 -30.68 -7.66
C LEU A 226 -2.84 -29.49 -6.75
N ARG A 227 -2.70 -29.73 -5.45
CA ARG A 227 -2.35 -28.69 -4.48
C ARG A 227 -1.00 -28.05 -4.82
N SER A 228 0.01 -28.84 -5.14
CA SER A 228 1.32 -28.35 -5.57
C SER A 228 1.25 -27.49 -6.85
N ARG A 229 0.47 -27.94 -7.85
CA ARG A 229 0.30 -27.19 -9.11
C ARG A 229 -0.47 -25.88 -8.92
N LEU A 230 -1.46 -25.88 -8.06
CA LEU A 230 -2.20 -24.65 -7.72
C LEU A 230 -1.30 -23.65 -6.94
N TYR A 231 -0.47 -24.17 -6.05
CA TYR A 231 0.53 -23.36 -5.36
C TYR A 231 1.50 -22.69 -6.34
N ASP A 232 2.08 -23.47 -7.26
CA ASP A 232 2.97 -22.93 -8.29
C ASP A 232 2.27 -21.89 -9.20
N HIS A 233 0.99 -22.12 -9.51
CA HIS A 233 0.20 -21.17 -10.31
C HIS A 233 -0.01 -19.86 -9.59
N GLU A 234 -0.37 -19.90 -8.30
CA GLU A 234 -0.59 -18.70 -7.50
C GLU A 234 0.72 -17.94 -7.24
N MET A 235 1.83 -18.66 -6.99
CA MET A 235 3.16 -18.06 -6.90
C MET A 235 3.55 -17.30 -8.17
N ARG A 236 3.36 -17.90 -9.34
CA ARG A 236 3.64 -17.23 -10.63
C ARG A 236 2.77 -15.99 -10.84
N LYS A 237 1.51 -16.05 -10.43
CA LYS A 237 0.59 -14.90 -10.53
C LYS A 237 1.08 -13.76 -9.64
N ARG A 238 1.45 -14.04 -8.38
CA ARG A 238 2.01 -13.05 -7.45
C ARG A 238 3.33 -12.48 -7.97
N GLN A 239 4.23 -13.31 -8.47
CA GLN A 239 5.49 -12.86 -9.08
C GLN A 239 5.24 -11.94 -10.29
N ALA A 240 4.25 -12.25 -11.13
CA ALA A 240 3.90 -11.40 -12.27
C ALA A 240 3.29 -10.05 -11.83
N GLU A 241 2.52 -10.03 -10.74
CA GLU A 241 1.98 -8.81 -10.13
C GLU A 241 3.11 -7.99 -9.50
N GLN A 242 4.03 -8.61 -8.78
CA GLN A 242 5.20 -7.98 -8.19
C GLN A 242 6.14 -7.41 -9.27
N GLN A 243 6.36 -8.15 -10.37
CA GLN A 243 7.15 -7.66 -11.50
C GLN A 243 6.49 -6.44 -12.16
N LYS A 244 5.16 -6.42 -12.30
CA LYS A 244 4.46 -5.22 -12.79
C LYS A 244 4.62 -4.02 -11.86
N LEU A 245 4.65 -4.24 -10.54
CA LEU A 245 4.95 -3.20 -9.56
C LEU A 245 6.39 -2.69 -9.70
N GLU A 246 7.35 -3.59 -9.89
CA GLU A 246 8.75 -3.21 -10.15
C GLU A 246 8.93 -2.46 -11.47
N ASP A 247 8.30 -2.92 -12.54
CA ASP A 247 8.31 -2.26 -13.85
C ASP A 247 7.63 -0.86 -13.80
N SER A 248 6.72 -0.64 -12.85
CA SER A 248 6.11 0.66 -12.59
C SER A 248 7.01 1.62 -11.79
N LYS A 249 8.16 1.14 -11.26
CA LYS A 249 9.21 2.02 -10.69
C LYS A 249 9.72 2.91 -11.82
N THR A 250 9.18 4.11 -11.89
CA THR A 250 9.54 5.07 -12.92
C THR A 250 11.01 5.45 -12.79
N ASP A 251 11.75 5.45 -13.89
CA ASP A 251 13.09 6.01 -13.93
C ASP A 251 13.15 7.35 -13.19
N VAL A 252 14.15 7.53 -12.33
CA VAL A 252 14.38 8.76 -11.57
C VAL A 252 14.76 9.88 -12.54
N GLY A 253 13.81 10.28 -13.34
CA GLY A 253 13.96 11.28 -14.39
C GLY A 253 13.13 12.55 -14.13
N TRP A 254 13.32 13.55 -14.98
CA TRP A 254 12.74 14.88 -14.84
C TRP A 254 11.20 14.92 -14.94
N GLY A 255 10.55 13.86 -15.44
CA GLY A 255 9.15 13.87 -15.87
C GLY A 255 8.09 13.58 -14.81
N HIS A 256 8.44 12.98 -13.67
CA HIS A 256 7.44 12.49 -12.69
C HIS A 256 7.67 13.05 -11.29
N GLN A 257 7.94 14.35 -11.20
CA GLN A 257 8.12 15.01 -9.91
C GLN A 257 6.77 15.18 -9.22
N ILE A 258 6.65 14.63 -8.01
CA ILE A 258 5.44 14.82 -7.19
C ILE A 258 5.57 16.01 -6.25
N ARG A 259 6.78 16.28 -5.71
CA ARG A 259 6.99 17.37 -4.75
C ARG A 259 8.33 18.06 -4.95
N SER A 260 8.31 19.39 -4.81
CA SER A 260 9.49 20.24 -4.93
C SER A 260 9.77 20.95 -3.61
N TYR A 261 10.99 20.75 -3.11
CA TYR A 261 11.51 21.34 -1.88
C TYR A 261 12.53 22.42 -2.25
N VAL A 262 12.19 23.68 -2.03
CA VAL A 262 13.06 24.85 -2.33
C VAL A 262 13.39 25.50 -1.00
N LEU A 263 14.48 25.01 -0.35
CA LEU A 263 14.79 25.40 1.03
C LEU A 263 15.22 26.84 1.16
N ASP A 264 15.94 27.38 0.16
CA ASP A 264 16.39 28.77 0.17
C ASP A 264 15.23 29.78 0.21
N ASN A 265 14.08 29.41 -0.35
CA ASN A 265 12.88 30.25 -0.38
C ASN A 265 11.84 29.80 0.66
N SER A 266 12.20 28.90 1.57
CA SER A 266 11.28 28.33 2.56
C SER A 266 9.97 27.87 1.94
N ARG A 267 10.06 27.04 0.88
CA ARG A 267 8.92 26.63 0.08
C ARG A 267 8.96 25.14 -0.24
N ILE A 268 7.89 24.42 0.10
CA ILE A 268 7.64 23.04 -0.33
C ILE A 268 6.29 23.02 -1.01
N LYS A 269 6.25 22.50 -2.24
CA LYS A 269 5.04 22.44 -3.04
C LYS A 269 4.84 21.04 -3.62
N ASP A 270 3.67 20.46 -3.38
CA ASP A 270 3.20 19.28 -4.11
C ASP A 270 2.66 19.71 -5.48
N LEU A 271 3.19 19.13 -6.53
CA LEU A 271 2.87 19.53 -7.91
C LEU A 271 1.55 18.92 -8.41
N ARG A 272 1.05 17.88 -7.75
CA ARG A 272 -0.21 17.20 -8.09
C ARG A 272 -1.41 17.95 -7.50
N THR A 273 -1.31 18.30 -6.23
CA THR A 273 -2.40 18.94 -5.47
C THR A 273 -2.29 20.47 -5.44
N ASN A 274 -1.13 21.02 -5.84
CA ASN A 274 -0.77 22.43 -5.71
C ASN A 274 -0.70 22.95 -4.27
N VAL A 275 -0.77 22.07 -3.27
CA VAL A 275 -0.58 22.45 -1.85
C VAL A 275 0.84 22.92 -1.64
N GLU A 276 0.98 24.05 -0.96
CA GLU A 276 2.26 24.74 -0.69
C GLU A 276 2.39 25.05 0.80
N VAL A 277 3.57 24.77 1.37
CA VAL A 277 3.89 25.00 2.80
C VAL A 277 5.21 25.77 2.89
N SER A 278 5.24 26.81 3.71
CA SER A 278 6.44 27.60 3.98
C SER A 278 7.24 27.11 5.19
N ALA A 279 6.63 26.32 6.07
CA ALA A 279 7.29 25.75 7.25
C ALA A 279 8.16 24.52 6.87
N THR A 280 9.19 24.71 6.06
CA THR A 280 10.01 23.65 5.47
C THR A 280 10.61 22.71 6.51
N GLN A 281 11.08 23.24 7.65
CA GLN A 281 11.68 22.42 8.69
C GLN A 281 10.67 21.47 9.34
N LYS A 282 9.43 21.90 9.54
CA LYS A 282 8.38 21.03 10.09
C LYS A 282 8.10 19.85 9.15
N VAL A 283 8.07 20.13 7.86
CA VAL A 283 7.87 19.07 6.85
C VAL A 283 9.05 18.10 6.84
N LEU A 284 10.29 18.57 6.89
CA LEU A 284 11.49 17.73 6.98
C LEU A 284 11.55 16.94 8.30
N ASP A 285 10.90 17.42 9.35
CA ASP A 285 10.72 16.73 10.63
C ASP A 285 9.43 15.88 10.69
N GLY A 286 8.88 15.52 9.52
CA GLY A 286 7.81 14.52 9.36
C GLY A 286 6.39 15.10 9.42
N ASP A 287 6.16 16.39 9.22
CA ASP A 287 4.82 16.98 9.12
C ASP A 287 4.30 16.91 7.69
N LEU A 288 3.86 15.70 7.28
CA LEU A 288 3.42 15.39 5.92
C LEU A 288 1.89 15.37 5.75
N ASP A 289 1.13 15.45 6.83
CA ASP A 289 -0.31 15.23 6.83
C ASP A 289 -1.05 16.09 5.79
N VAL A 290 -0.68 17.36 5.69
CA VAL A 290 -1.32 18.31 4.75
C VAL A 290 -1.18 17.83 3.30
N PHE A 291 -0.03 17.29 2.92
CA PHE A 291 0.21 16.78 1.56
C PHE A 291 -0.49 15.44 1.32
N ILE A 292 -0.37 14.52 2.29
CA ILE A 292 -0.95 13.18 2.22
C ILE A 292 -2.49 13.28 2.14
N GLU A 293 -3.12 14.05 3.01
CA GLU A 293 -4.57 14.24 2.99
C GLU A 293 -5.05 14.89 1.70
N ALA A 294 -4.35 15.91 1.20
CA ALA A 294 -4.71 16.55 -0.06
C ALA A 294 -4.62 15.57 -1.23
N SER A 295 -3.56 14.74 -1.28
CA SER A 295 -3.37 13.74 -2.32
C SER A 295 -4.43 12.64 -2.26
N LEU A 296 -4.75 12.13 -1.06
CA LEU A 296 -5.79 11.13 -0.85
C LEU A 296 -7.19 11.67 -1.23
N LYS A 297 -7.51 12.92 -0.87
CA LYS A 297 -8.79 13.57 -1.23
C LYS A 297 -8.95 13.76 -2.73
N GLN A 298 -7.86 14.01 -3.46
CA GLN A 298 -7.88 14.15 -4.92
C GLN A 298 -7.77 12.81 -5.67
N GLY A 299 -7.40 11.74 -4.98
CA GLY A 299 -7.23 10.40 -5.57
C GLY A 299 -5.98 10.28 -6.44
N VAL A 300 -4.91 10.99 -6.12
CA VAL A 300 -3.62 11.01 -6.82
C VAL A 300 -2.52 10.38 -5.98
#